data_d74e3d6885294196691105dc65d3c8d7
#
_entry.id   d74e3d6885294196691105dc65d3c8d7
#
_cell.length_a   1.000
_cell.length_b   1.000
_cell.length_c   1.000
_cell.angle_alpha   90.00
_cell.angle_beta   90.00
_cell.angle_gamma   90.00
#
_symmetry.space_group_name_H-M   'P 1'
#
loop_
_entity.id
_entity.type
_entity.pdbx_description
1 polymer ?
#
loop_
_entity_poly.entity_id
_entity_poly.type
_entity_poly.pdbx_seq_one_letter_code
_entity_poly.pdbx_strand_id
1 'polypeptide(L)'
;ATKRLREALPQVKILIVTTFGRPGFLRRAVSVGAHGFIVKDAPAAELADAVRRVHSGLRVVDPKLAADSFLFGESPLTVRESEVLQAAADGAVVAEIAKRVNLSEGTVRNHLSRAMAKTGADTRAAAVNLAIERGWIIS
;
A
#
# COMPACT_ATOMS: atom_id res chain seq x y z
N ALA A 1 10.50 -3.05 -1.33
CA ALA A 1 11.87 -2.90 -0.83
C ALA A 1 11.97 -3.09 0.69
N THR A 2 11.08 -2.49 1.46
CA THR A 2 11.10 -2.60 2.94
C THR A 2 11.02 -4.04 3.42
N LYS A 3 10.09 -4.83 2.89
CA LYS A 3 9.94 -6.23 3.26
C LYS A 3 11.21 -7.04 2.99
N ARG A 4 11.81 -6.86 1.80
CA ARG A 4 13.06 -7.56 1.43
C ARG A 4 14.23 -7.16 2.32
N LEU A 5 14.34 -5.89 2.66
CA LEU A 5 15.37 -5.39 3.56
C LEU A 5 15.23 -5.99 4.96
N ARG A 6 14.01 -6.08 5.47
CA ARG A 6 13.75 -6.68 6.78
C ARG A 6 14.05 -8.17 6.81
N GLU A 7 13.75 -8.88 5.73
CA GLU A 7 14.05 -10.32 5.61
C GLU A 7 15.56 -10.58 5.49
N ALA A 8 16.25 -9.77 4.68
CA ALA A 8 17.69 -9.92 4.45
C ALA A 8 18.53 -9.40 5.62
N LEU A 9 18.11 -8.30 6.24
CA LEU A 9 18.84 -7.60 7.31
C LEU A 9 17.88 -7.25 8.46
N PRO A 10 17.51 -8.23 9.31
CA PRO A 10 16.50 -8.00 10.36
C PRO A 10 16.88 -6.93 11.39
N GLN A 11 18.16 -6.61 11.51
CA GLN A 11 18.67 -5.63 12.47
C GLN A 11 18.59 -4.19 11.96
N VAL A 12 18.35 -4.01 10.66
CA VAL A 12 18.29 -2.67 10.05
C VAL A 12 16.99 -1.99 10.44
N LYS A 13 17.10 -0.73 10.85
CA LYS A 13 15.95 0.14 11.10
C LYS A 13 15.60 0.89 9.84
N ILE A 14 14.32 0.94 9.50
CA ILE A 14 13.85 1.51 8.25
C ILE A 14 12.94 2.71 8.51
N LEU A 15 13.32 3.86 7.97
CA LEU A 15 12.52 5.08 7.94
C LEU A 15 12.15 5.36 6.49
N ILE A 16 10.85 5.44 6.21
CA ILE A 16 10.36 5.78 4.88
C ILE A 16 10.08 7.27 4.82
N VAL A 17 10.70 7.94 3.85
CA VAL A 17 10.47 9.36 3.56
C VAL A 17 9.78 9.46 2.20
N THR A 18 8.61 10.05 2.16
CA THR A 18 7.77 10.12 0.95
C THR A 18 7.29 11.53 0.67
N THR A 19 7.09 11.84 -0.61
CA THR A 19 6.49 13.11 -1.04
C THR A 19 4.97 13.10 -0.88
N PHE A 20 4.36 11.92 -0.85
CA PHE A 20 2.91 11.77 -0.74
C PHE A 20 2.56 10.88 0.43
N GLY A 21 1.79 11.42 1.37
CA GLY A 21 1.23 10.68 2.48
C GLY A 21 -0.09 10.03 2.11
N ARG A 22 -0.09 8.99 1.29
CA ARG A 22 -1.31 8.21 1.03
C ARG A 22 -1.65 7.37 2.25
N PRO A 23 -2.88 7.46 2.78
CA PRO A 23 -3.25 6.82 4.05
C PRO A 23 -2.96 5.33 4.12
N GLY A 24 -3.22 4.58 3.05
CA GLY A 24 -2.99 3.15 3.02
C GLY A 24 -1.52 2.75 3.02
N PHE A 25 -0.62 3.61 2.58
CA PHE A 25 0.82 3.33 2.60
C PHE A 25 1.38 3.22 4.00
N LEU A 26 0.88 4.01 4.95
CA LEU A 26 1.31 3.93 6.34
C LEU A 26 1.05 2.54 6.92
N ARG A 27 -0.17 2.02 6.77
CA ARG A 27 -0.50 0.68 7.24
C ARG A 27 0.41 -0.38 6.65
N ARG A 28 0.59 -0.30 5.35
CA ARG A 28 1.42 -1.27 4.63
C ARG A 28 2.87 -1.18 5.05
N ALA A 29 3.40 0.02 5.19
CA ALA A 29 4.77 0.23 5.65
C ALA A 29 4.99 -0.36 7.04
N VAL A 30 4.08 -0.15 7.96
CA VAL A 30 4.14 -0.72 9.31
C VAL A 30 4.03 -2.24 9.27
N SER A 31 3.13 -2.78 8.46
CA SER A 31 2.91 -4.23 8.36
C SER A 31 4.12 -4.97 7.79
N VAL A 32 4.92 -4.35 6.93
CA VAL A 32 6.15 -4.96 6.38
C VAL A 32 7.41 -4.66 7.20
N GLY A 33 7.26 -4.00 8.33
CA GLY A 33 8.34 -3.82 9.30
C GLY A 33 9.08 -2.49 9.26
N ALA A 34 8.53 -1.45 8.63
CA ALA A 34 9.09 -0.12 8.72
C ALA A 34 8.97 0.43 10.15
N HIS A 35 10.00 1.13 10.61
CA HIS A 35 10.04 1.71 11.95
C HIS A 35 9.55 3.15 11.98
N GLY A 36 9.57 3.83 10.84
CA GLY A 36 9.12 5.21 10.73
C GLY A 36 8.58 5.54 9.35
N PHE A 37 7.73 6.54 9.30
CA PHE A 37 7.12 7.03 8.09
C PHE A 37 6.92 8.54 8.23
N ILE A 38 7.55 9.33 7.37
CA ILE A 38 7.51 10.78 7.43
C ILE A 38 7.34 11.38 6.03
N VAL A 39 6.68 12.53 5.95
CA VAL A 39 6.49 13.24 4.69
C VAL A 39 7.76 14.01 4.34
N LYS A 40 8.14 14.00 3.07
CA LYS A 40 9.41 14.58 2.59
C LYS A 40 9.51 16.10 2.78
N ASP A 41 8.39 16.80 2.85
CA ASP A 41 8.35 18.25 3.07
C ASP A 41 8.43 18.65 4.56
N ALA A 42 8.60 17.67 5.46
CA ALA A 42 8.81 17.97 6.86
C ALA A 42 10.08 18.80 7.09
N PRO A 43 10.08 19.71 8.08
CA PRO A 43 11.28 20.48 8.39
C PRO A 43 12.49 19.60 8.69
N ALA A 44 13.68 20.06 8.32
CA ALA A 44 14.91 19.29 8.49
C ALA A 44 15.13 18.84 9.94
N ALA A 45 14.76 19.67 10.91
CA ALA A 45 14.87 19.33 12.33
C ALA A 45 13.99 18.14 12.71
N GLU A 46 12.76 18.06 12.17
CA GLU A 46 11.86 16.93 12.39
C GLU A 46 12.39 15.65 11.73
N LEU A 47 12.95 15.76 10.54
CA LEU A 47 13.55 14.62 9.85
C LEU A 47 14.74 14.07 10.64
N ALA A 48 15.62 14.95 11.12
CA ALA A 48 16.76 14.56 11.93
C ALA A 48 16.33 13.88 13.25
N ASP A 49 15.30 14.42 13.91
CA ASP A 49 14.74 13.82 15.11
C ASP A 49 14.14 12.45 14.84
N ALA A 50 13.42 12.31 13.73
CA ALA A 50 12.84 11.02 13.31
C ALA A 50 13.92 9.96 13.10
N VAL A 51 15.02 10.31 12.43
CA VAL A 51 16.16 9.41 12.22
C VAL A 51 16.73 8.94 13.57
N ARG A 52 16.94 9.85 14.51
CA ARG A 52 17.46 9.51 15.84
C ARG A 52 16.50 8.59 16.61
N ARG A 53 15.21 8.87 16.58
CA ARG A 53 14.20 8.05 17.26
C ARG A 53 14.12 6.64 16.68
N VAL A 54 14.11 6.53 15.35
CA VAL A 54 14.10 5.24 14.67
C VAL A 54 15.36 4.44 15.02
N HIS A 55 16.51 5.09 15.04
CA HIS A 55 17.76 4.44 15.42
C HIS A 55 17.73 3.93 16.88
N SER A 56 17.03 4.63 17.77
CA SER A 56 16.84 4.21 19.17
C SER A 56 15.82 3.08 19.34
N GLY A 57 15.16 2.64 18.27
CA GLY A 57 14.16 1.59 18.32
C GLY A 57 12.73 2.09 18.50
N LEU A 58 12.51 3.38 18.50
CA LEU A 58 11.16 3.97 18.57
C LEU A 58 10.50 3.97 17.21
N ARG A 59 9.17 3.94 17.21
CA ARG A 59 8.37 4.12 15.99
C ARG A 59 8.03 5.58 15.83
N VAL A 60 8.18 6.09 14.60
CA VAL A 60 7.89 7.49 14.28
C VAL A 60 6.91 7.55 13.13
N VAL A 61 5.78 8.23 13.34
CA VAL A 61 4.75 8.41 12.31
C VAL A 61 4.35 9.87 12.33
N ASP A 62 4.25 10.47 11.13
CA ASP A 62 3.70 11.82 11.00
C ASP A 62 2.26 11.84 11.52
N PRO A 63 1.89 12.77 12.43
CA PRO A 63 0.54 12.81 13.01
C PRO A 63 -0.56 12.97 11.98
N LYS A 64 -0.33 13.71 10.92
CA LYS A 64 -1.30 13.91 9.85
C LYS A 64 -1.57 12.61 9.09
N LEU A 65 -0.51 11.86 8.78
CA LEU A 65 -0.64 10.56 8.12
C LEU A 65 -1.35 9.55 9.00
N ALA A 66 -1.08 9.55 10.28
CA ALA A 66 -1.76 8.67 11.24
C ALA A 66 -3.26 8.97 11.27
N ALA A 67 -3.65 10.25 11.35
CA ALA A 67 -5.05 10.66 11.33
C ALA A 67 -5.75 10.26 10.03
N ASP A 68 -5.12 10.51 8.88
CA ASP A 68 -5.66 10.16 7.58
C ASP A 68 -5.87 8.64 7.44
N SER A 69 -4.96 7.84 7.99
CA SER A 69 -5.09 6.38 7.98
C SER A 69 -6.32 5.88 8.73
N PHE A 70 -6.72 6.53 9.81
CA PHE A 70 -7.95 6.19 10.53
C PHE A 70 -9.21 6.49 9.72
N LEU A 71 -9.21 7.57 8.93
CA LEU A 71 -10.38 7.99 8.15
C LEU A 71 -10.76 6.98 7.07
N PHE A 72 -9.78 6.34 6.43
CA PHE A 72 -10.04 5.41 5.33
C PHE A 72 -10.22 3.96 5.76
N GLY A 73 -9.88 3.62 7.01
CA GLY A 73 -10.08 2.27 7.53
C GLY A 73 -9.29 1.19 6.78
N GLU A 74 -9.71 -0.05 6.93
CA GLU A 74 -9.12 -1.19 6.24
C GLU A 74 -9.70 -1.34 4.84
N SER A 75 -8.95 -2.06 3.97
CA SER A 75 -9.42 -2.36 2.62
C SER A 75 -10.70 -3.21 2.65
N PRO A 76 -11.73 -2.86 1.84
CA PRO A 76 -12.91 -3.68 1.70
C PRO A 76 -12.68 -4.92 0.81
N LEU A 77 -11.52 -4.98 0.14
CA LEU A 77 -11.21 -6.06 -0.79
C LEU A 77 -10.74 -7.30 -0.05
N THR A 78 -11.12 -8.47 -0.54
CA THR A 78 -10.55 -9.73 -0.08
C THR A 78 -9.10 -9.84 -0.58
N VAL A 79 -8.32 -10.77 -0.01
CA VAL A 79 -6.94 -11.03 -0.45
C VAL A 79 -6.90 -11.35 -1.95
N ARG A 80 -7.79 -12.22 -2.42
CA ARG A 80 -7.85 -12.59 -3.85
C ARG A 80 -8.27 -11.44 -4.74
N GLU A 81 -9.24 -10.64 -4.34
CA GLU A 81 -9.64 -9.44 -5.08
C GLU A 81 -8.49 -8.45 -5.18
N SER A 82 -7.74 -8.26 -4.10
CA SER A 82 -6.55 -7.40 -4.11
C SER A 82 -5.46 -7.92 -5.04
N GLU A 83 -5.21 -9.23 -5.03
CA GLU A 83 -4.22 -9.86 -5.92
C GLU A 83 -4.60 -9.68 -7.39
N VAL A 84 -5.87 -9.90 -7.72
CA VAL A 84 -6.36 -9.74 -9.10
C VAL A 84 -6.26 -8.28 -9.53
N LEU A 85 -6.69 -7.37 -8.70
CA LEU A 85 -6.64 -5.93 -9.00
C LEU A 85 -5.19 -5.45 -9.13
N GLN A 86 -4.30 -5.94 -8.29
CA GLN A 86 -2.87 -5.66 -8.37
C GLN A 86 -2.26 -6.14 -9.69
N ALA A 87 -2.63 -7.34 -10.13
CA ALA A 87 -2.18 -7.90 -11.40
C ALA A 87 -2.75 -7.14 -12.61
N ALA A 88 -3.88 -6.44 -12.42
CA ALA A 88 -4.52 -5.63 -13.44
C ALA A 88 -3.99 -4.19 -13.51
N ALA A 89 -3.10 -3.81 -12.62
CA ALA A 89 -2.67 -2.41 -12.45
C ALA A 89 -1.97 -1.83 -13.69
N ASP A 90 -1.32 -2.65 -14.50
CA ASP A 90 -0.64 -2.24 -15.74
C ASP A 90 -1.57 -2.25 -16.96
N GLY A 91 -2.86 -2.51 -16.79
CA GLY A 91 -3.82 -2.58 -17.90
C GLY A 91 -3.84 -3.91 -18.64
N ALA A 92 -3.26 -4.97 -18.10
CA ALA A 92 -3.22 -6.27 -18.74
C ALA A 92 -4.63 -6.81 -19.04
N VAL A 93 -4.75 -7.59 -20.13
CA VAL A 93 -6.01 -8.26 -20.47
C VAL A 93 -6.29 -9.41 -19.50
N VAL A 94 -7.55 -9.82 -19.41
CA VAL A 94 -8.00 -10.86 -18.47
C VAL A 94 -7.21 -12.16 -18.61
N ALA A 95 -6.90 -12.58 -19.82
CA ALA A 95 -6.11 -13.79 -20.06
C ALA A 95 -4.73 -13.71 -19.39
N GLU A 96 -4.07 -12.57 -19.46
CA GLU A 96 -2.77 -12.34 -18.85
C GLU A 96 -2.86 -12.28 -17.33
N ILE A 97 -3.88 -11.60 -16.81
CA ILE A 97 -4.13 -11.55 -15.37
C ILE A 97 -4.34 -12.96 -14.81
N ALA A 98 -5.14 -13.78 -15.51
CA ALA A 98 -5.43 -15.15 -15.12
C ALA A 98 -4.14 -15.99 -14.97
N LYS A 99 -3.21 -15.81 -15.89
CA LYS A 99 -1.88 -16.47 -15.80
C LYS A 99 -1.10 -15.99 -14.58
N ARG A 100 -1.06 -14.69 -14.35
CA ARG A 100 -0.30 -14.08 -13.24
C ARG A 100 -0.78 -14.55 -11.87
N VAL A 101 -2.10 -14.69 -11.70
CA VAL A 101 -2.70 -15.06 -10.42
C VAL A 101 -3.07 -16.55 -10.34
N ASN A 102 -2.83 -17.31 -11.39
CA ASN A 102 -3.12 -18.73 -11.48
C ASN A 102 -4.60 -19.06 -11.21
N LEU A 103 -5.49 -18.33 -11.86
CA LEU A 103 -6.94 -18.51 -11.81
C LEU A 103 -7.49 -18.61 -13.24
N SER A 104 -8.73 -19.11 -13.37
CA SER A 104 -9.44 -19.08 -14.65
C SER A 104 -9.83 -17.65 -15.00
N GLU A 105 -10.03 -17.38 -16.31
CA GLU A 105 -10.49 -16.07 -16.76
C GLU A 105 -11.87 -15.71 -16.17
N GLY A 106 -12.78 -16.67 -16.05
CA GLY A 106 -14.07 -16.45 -15.42
C GLY A 106 -13.97 -16.04 -13.97
N THR A 107 -13.09 -16.66 -13.22
CA THR A 107 -12.84 -16.31 -11.82
C THR A 107 -12.20 -14.91 -11.71
N VAL A 108 -11.28 -14.57 -12.60
CA VAL A 108 -10.69 -13.22 -12.67
C VAL A 108 -11.79 -12.18 -12.93
N ARG A 109 -12.67 -12.41 -13.89
CA ARG A 109 -13.79 -11.49 -14.17
C ARG A 109 -14.70 -11.30 -12.95
N ASN A 110 -14.99 -12.37 -12.22
CA ASN A 110 -15.79 -12.30 -11.00
C ASN A 110 -15.11 -11.46 -9.91
N HIS A 111 -13.81 -11.66 -9.70
CA HIS A 111 -13.07 -10.85 -8.74
C HIS A 111 -13.00 -9.38 -9.14
N LEU A 112 -12.79 -9.09 -10.42
CA LEU A 112 -12.80 -7.70 -10.92
C LEU A 112 -14.18 -7.05 -10.72
N SER A 113 -15.26 -7.77 -11.02
CA SER A 113 -16.62 -7.25 -10.82
C SER A 113 -16.90 -6.95 -9.35
N ARG A 114 -16.49 -7.82 -8.44
CA ARG A 114 -16.65 -7.61 -7.00
C ARG A 114 -15.81 -6.44 -6.52
N ALA A 115 -14.58 -6.32 -6.99
CA ALA A 115 -13.71 -5.19 -6.65
C ALA A 115 -14.31 -3.87 -7.13
N MET A 116 -14.84 -3.83 -8.34
CA MET A 116 -15.52 -2.66 -8.87
C MET A 116 -16.75 -2.29 -8.02
N ALA A 117 -17.56 -3.26 -7.64
CA ALA A 117 -18.72 -3.03 -6.78
C ALA A 117 -18.33 -2.48 -5.41
N LYS A 118 -17.31 -3.05 -4.79
CA LYS A 118 -16.82 -2.63 -3.47
C LYS A 118 -16.19 -1.24 -3.47
N THR A 119 -15.54 -0.85 -4.57
CA THR A 119 -14.93 0.46 -4.72
C THR A 119 -15.90 1.52 -5.23
N GLY A 120 -17.07 1.12 -5.72
CA GLY A 120 -18.01 2.02 -6.38
C GLY A 120 -17.56 2.49 -7.76
N ALA A 121 -16.59 1.81 -8.35
CA ALA A 121 -16.02 2.19 -9.64
C ALA A 121 -16.83 1.62 -10.80
N ASP A 122 -17.00 2.40 -11.87
CA ASP A 122 -17.71 1.96 -13.07
C ASP A 122 -16.83 1.19 -14.05
N THR A 123 -15.50 1.32 -13.91
CA THR A 123 -14.53 0.66 -14.78
C THR A 123 -13.45 -0.01 -13.96
N ARG A 124 -12.78 -1.00 -14.58
CA ARG A 124 -11.62 -1.65 -13.99
C ARG A 124 -10.50 -0.66 -13.68
N ALA A 125 -10.21 0.24 -14.62
CA ALA A 125 -9.17 1.25 -14.43
C ALA A 125 -9.48 2.19 -13.26
N ALA A 126 -10.73 2.60 -13.09
CA ALA A 126 -11.16 3.42 -11.97
C ALA A 126 -11.01 2.69 -10.64
N ALA A 127 -11.33 1.40 -10.60
CA ALA A 127 -11.14 0.57 -9.40
C ALA A 127 -9.66 0.46 -9.03
N VAL A 128 -8.79 0.22 -10.01
CA VAL A 128 -7.33 0.19 -9.81
C VAL A 128 -6.84 1.51 -9.25
N ASN A 129 -7.21 2.63 -9.88
CA ASN A 129 -6.76 3.95 -9.45
C ASN A 129 -7.21 4.28 -8.03
N LEU A 130 -8.45 3.98 -7.68
CA LEU A 130 -8.97 4.20 -6.34
C LEU A 130 -8.22 3.34 -5.31
N ALA A 131 -7.98 2.08 -5.62
CA ALA A 131 -7.27 1.18 -4.74
C ALA A 131 -5.82 1.62 -4.52
N ILE A 132 -5.15 2.11 -5.55
CA ILE A 132 -3.80 2.67 -5.44
C ILE A 132 -3.83 3.93 -4.55
N GLU A 133 -4.75 4.84 -4.83
CA GLU A 133 -4.88 6.09 -4.08
C GLU A 133 -5.09 5.83 -2.59
N ARG A 134 -5.88 4.84 -2.24
CA ARG A 134 -6.14 4.47 -0.84
C ARG A 134 -5.12 3.51 -0.25
N GLY A 135 -4.13 3.09 -1.02
CA GLY A 135 -3.07 2.20 -0.57
C GLY A 135 -3.49 0.75 -0.38
N TRP A 136 -4.63 0.35 -0.94
CA TRP A 136 -5.09 -1.04 -0.89
C TRP A 136 -4.29 -1.95 -1.81
N ILE A 137 -3.76 -1.39 -2.89
CA ILE A 137 -2.80 -2.05 -3.78
C ILE A 137 -1.65 -1.09 -4.10
N ILE A 138 -0.58 -1.62 -4.70
CA ILE A 138 0.62 -0.85 -5.05
C ILE A 138 0.60 -0.52 -6.54
N SER A 139 0.99 0.71 -6.88
CA SER A 139 1.19 1.08 -8.28
C SER A 139 2.49 0.53 -8.83
#